data_9d1b0123be5aa670dfb6f5e24728e707
#
_entry.id   9d1b0123be5aa670dfb6f5e24728e707
#
_cell.length_a   1.000
_cell.length_b   1.000
_cell.length_c   1.000
_cell.angle_alpha   90.00
_cell.angle_beta   90.00
_cell.angle_gamma   90.00
#
_symmetry.space_group_name_H-M   'P 1'
#
loop_
_entity.id
_entity.type
_entity.pdbx_description
1 polymer ?
#
loop_
_entity_poly.entity_id
_entity_poly.type
_entity_poly.pdbx_seq_one_letter_code
_entity_poly.pdbx_strand_id
1 'polypeptide(L)'
;LAQESLKLWKDWRLHLVVLAIVIVAESIGTHSIPLGPGAILLLPMLYAVIIGLALYFTPLVSDKQSINAEPLVFLSVAVLIAKFGVQAGPAIPQIIEAGPALLLQEFGNLGTIFLALPLAVFLGLKRESIGMTHSIGREANLALITDKYGLSSPEGRGVMAMYIFGTVFGSIFIGLISGFLATVTPIHPLSFAMATGVGSGSMAAASLGPLIAAYPDMSAELTAFSGVSNLISSVSGLYMSIFVGLPLTVKMYEILSRKRDLKAAGGAEDVKKP
;
A
#
# COMPACT_ATOMS: atom_id res chain seq x y z
N LEU A 1 -1.73 25.60 -9.72
CA LEU A 1 -1.92 24.12 -9.82
C LEU A 1 -2.66 23.73 -11.11
N ALA A 2 -3.80 24.36 -11.45
CA ALA A 2 -4.58 23.98 -12.65
C ALA A 2 -3.88 24.31 -13.98
N GLN A 3 -3.06 25.35 -14.04
CA GLN A 3 -2.35 25.76 -15.27
C GLN A 3 -1.08 24.92 -15.54
N GLU A 4 -0.50 24.30 -14.52
CA GLU A 4 0.64 23.38 -14.68
C GLU A 4 0.18 21.97 -15.07
N SER A 5 -0.98 21.51 -14.61
CA SER A 5 -1.53 20.20 -14.97
C SER A 5 -1.83 20.05 -16.47
N LEU A 6 -2.19 21.13 -17.15
CA LEU A 6 -2.41 21.13 -18.62
C LEU A 6 -1.14 20.89 -19.43
N LYS A 7 0.06 21.07 -18.86
CA LYS A 7 1.33 20.78 -19.53
C LYS A 7 1.74 19.32 -19.48
N LEU A 8 1.18 18.54 -18.56
CA LEU A 8 1.47 17.11 -18.39
C LEU A 8 1.15 16.27 -19.62
N TRP A 9 -0.01 16.53 -20.23
CA TRP A 9 -0.43 15.84 -21.46
C TRP A 9 0.48 16.14 -22.66
N LYS A 10 1.33 17.17 -22.55
CA LYS A 10 2.28 17.58 -23.60
C LYS A 10 3.68 17.00 -23.40
N ASP A 11 3.97 16.35 -22.28
CA ASP A 11 5.27 15.69 -22.06
C ASP A 11 5.30 14.32 -22.78
N TRP A 12 5.42 14.38 -24.09
CA TRP A 12 5.47 13.20 -24.94
C TRP A 12 6.65 12.26 -24.58
N ARG A 13 7.75 12.81 -24.01
CA ARG A 13 8.91 12.00 -23.57
C ARG A 13 8.53 11.14 -22.39
N LEU A 14 7.84 11.67 -21.39
CA LEU A 14 7.35 10.91 -20.26
C LEU A 14 6.42 9.78 -20.73
N HIS A 15 5.48 10.08 -21.62
CA HIS A 15 4.56 9.06 -22.16
C HIS A 15 5.29 7.97 -22.94
N LEU A 16 6.32 8.30 -23.72
CA LEU A 16 7.12 7.32 -24.44
C LEU A 16 7.95 6.44 -23.48
N VAL A 17 8.53 7.03 -22.44
CA VAL A 17 9.28 6.27 -21.43
C VAL A 17 8.34 5.28 -20.73
N VAL A 18 7.17 5.75 -20.28
CA VAL A 18 6.18 4.86 -19.63
C VAL A 18 5.73 3.75 -20.59
N LEU A 19 5.42 4.08 -21.83
CA LEU A 19 5.02 3.09 -22.85
C LEU A 19 6.14 2.06 -23.09
N ALA A 20 7.39 2.50 -23.19
CA ALA A 20 8.53 1.60 -23.36
C ALA A 20 8.70 0.67 -22.15
N ILE A 21 8.55 1.18 -20.94
CA ILE A 21 8.58 0.37 -19.71
C ILE A 21 7.49 -0.71 -19.77
N VAL A 22 6.27 -0.33 -20.11
CA VAL A 22 5.13 -1.29 -20.20
C VAL A 22 5.39 -2.34 -21.26
N ILE A 23 5.83 -1.95 -22.48
CA ILE A 23 6.14 -2.88 -23.55
C ILE A 23 7.23 -3.88 -23.11
N VAL A 24 8.30 -3.40 -22.49
CA VAL A 24 9.39 -4.28 -22.00
C VAL A 24 8.87 -5.21 -20.91
N ALA A 25 8.14 -4.71 -19.94
CA ALA A 25 7.60 -5.49 -18.84
C ALA A 25 6.63 -6.58 -19.33
N GLU A 26 5.71 -6.24 -20.24
CA GLU A 26 4.78 -7.19 -20.84
C GLU A 26 5.49 -8.21 -21.74
N SER A 27 6.57 -7.81 -22.43
CA SER A 27 7.38 -8.71 -23.25
C SER A 27 8.13 -9.76 -22.41
N ILE A 28 8.52 -9.41 -21.17
CA ILE A 28 9.10 -10.36 -20.22
C ILE A 28 8.03 -11.38 -19.80
N GLY A 29 6.79 -10.92 -19.59
CA GLY A 29 5.68 -11.78 -19.22
C GLY A 29 5.70 -12.23 -17.76
N THR A 30 4.87 -13.22 -17.45
CA THR A 30 4.76 -13.78 -16.09
C THR A 30 5.70 -14.97 -15.92
N HIS A 31 6.51 -14.93 -14.87
CA HIS A 31 7.40 -16.04 -14.49
C HIS A 31 7.03 -16.54 -13.09
N SER A 32 7.07 -17.86 -12.90
CA SER A 32 6.84 -18.52 -11.62
C SER A 32 8.13 -19.16 -11.14
N ILE A 33 8.54 -18.82 -9.93
CA ILE A 33 9.70 -19.43 -9.27
C ILE A 33 9.17 -20.31 -8.14
N PRO A 34 9.27 -21.65 -8.26
CA PRO A 34 8.84 -22.55 -7.21
C PRO A 34 9.70 -22.37 -5.97
N LEU A 35 9.05 -22.26 -4.79
CA LEU A 35 9.72 -22.08 -3.50
C LEU A 35 9.06 -23.00 -2.46
N GLY A 36 9.60 -24.20 -2.30
CA GLY A 36 9.05 -25.21 -1.41
C GLY A 36 7.61 -25.59 -1.81
N PRO A 37 6.64 -25.49 -0.88
CA PRO A 37 5.24 -25.83 -1.16
C PRO A 37 4.48 -24.74 -1.94
N GLY A 38 5.11 -23.59 -2.22
CA GLY A 38 4.50 -22.45 -2.89
C GLY A 38 5.30 -21.98 -4.09
N ALA A 39 4.85 -20.88 -4.71
CA ALA A 39 5.53 -20.24 -5.82
C ALA A 39 5.52 -18.71 -5.68
N ILE A 40 6.62 -18.08 -6.04
CA ILE A 40 6.72 -16.64 -6.20
C ILE A 40 6.39 -16.30 -7.65
N LEU A 41 5.38 -15.47 -7.84
CA LEU A 41 4.92 -15.05 -9.15
C LEU A 41 5.50 -13.67 -9.49
N LEU A 42 6.31 -13.62 -10.54
CA LEU A 42 6.89 -12.39 -11.06
C LEU A 42 6.01 -11.91 -12.22
N LEU A 43 5.25 -10.86 -11.98
CA LEU A 43 4.31 -10.29 -12.94
C LEU A 43 4.91 -9.09 -13.70
N PRO A 44 4.42 -8.77 -14.90
CA PRO A 44 4.86 -7.61 -15.67
C PRO A 44 4.90 -6.30 -14.88
N MET A 45 3.93 -6.06 -14.00
CA MET A 45 3.88 -4.88 -13.15
C MET A 45 5.10 -4.76 -12.21
N LEU A 46 5.60 -5.89 -11.70
CA LEU A 46 6.81 -5.92 -10.86
C LEU A 46 8.03 -5.42 -11.65
N TYR A 47 8.20 -5.93 -12.88
CA TYR A 47 9.28 -5.48 -13.75
C TYR A 47 9.14 -4.00 -14.11
N ALA A 48 7.91 -3.55 -14.40
CA ALA A 48 7.66 -2.14 -14.70
C ALA A 48 8.09 -1.22 -13.55
N VAL A 49 7.79 -1.57 -12.30
CA VAL A 49 8.23 -0.81 -11.12
C VAL A 49 9.75 -0.80 -10.99
N ILE A 50 10.40 -1.95 -11.14
CA ILE A 50 11.87 -2.07 -11.03
C ILE A 50 12.55 -1.28 -12.15
N ILE A 51 12.09 -1.41 -13.39
CA ILE A 51 12.64 -0.69 -14.55
C ILE A 51 12.42 0.82 -14.36
N GLY A 52 11.23 1.25 -13.95
CA GLY A 52 10.92 2.66 -13.69
C GLY A 52 11.83 3.26 -12.62
N LEU A 53 12.06 2.55 -11.53
CA LEU A 53 13.00 2.97 -10.49
C LEU A 53 14.43 3.05 -11.01
N ALA A 54 14.89 2.07 -11.78
CA ALA A 54 16.24 2.08 -12.38
C ALA A 54 16.40 3.26 -13.34
N LEU A 55 15.41 3.55 -14.16
CA LEU A 55 15.43 4.68 -15.10
C LEU A 55 15.46 6.05 -14.41
N TYR A 56 14.89 6.17 -13.22
CA TYR A 56 14.96 7.40 -12.42
C TYR A 56 16.41 7.81 -12.10
N PHE A 57 17.32 6.85 -11.92
CA PHE A 57 18.74 7.12 -11.68
C PHE A 57 19.54 7.38 -12.96
N THR A 58 18.88 7.48 -14.12
CA THR A 58 19.51 7.76 -15.40
C THR A 58 19.10 9.16 -15.89
N PRO A 59 19.84 9.77 -16.84
CA PRO A 59 19.45 11.04 -17.43
C PRO A 59 18.20 10.99 -18.32
N LEU A 60 17.57 9.82 -18.48
CA LEU A 60 16.37 9.63 -19.29
C LEU A 60 15.11 10.19 -18.63
N VAL A 61 15.08 10.20 -17.28
CA VAL A 61 13.96 10.74 -16.50
C VAL A 61 14.49 11.86 -15.61
N SER A 62 13.91 13.04 -15.72
CA SER A 62 14.25 14.19 -14.88
C SER A 62 13.34 14.22 -13.63
N ASP A 63 13.82 14.82 -12.54
CA ASP A 63 13.03 15.05 -11.32
C ASP A 63 11.69 15.75 -11.62
N LYS A 64 11.69 16.70 -12.55
CA LYS A 64 10.49 17.38 -12.98
C LYS A 64 9.48 16.45 -13.64
N GLN A 65 9.94 15.50 -14.46
CA GLN A 65 9.08 14.48 -15.07
C GLN A 65 8.54 13.50 -14.04
N SER A 66 9.34 13.12 -13.04
CA SER A 66 8.90 12.26 -11.94
C SER A 66 7.77 12.93 -11.14
N ILE A 67 7.94 14.19 -10.75
CA ILE A 67 6.90 14.96 -10.04
C ILE A 67 5.64 15.12 -10.92
N ASN A 68 5.82 15.40 -12.20
CA ASN A 68 4.73 15.53 -13.16
C ASN A 68 3.98 14.22 -13.43
N ALA A 69 4.57 13.05 -13.14
CA ALA A 69 3.92 11.76 -13.33
C ALA A 69 2.84 11.46 -12.27
N GLU A 70 2.90 12.09 -11.10
CA GLU A 70 1.98 11.80 -9.99
C GLU A 70 0.49 11.95 -10.34
N PRO A 71 0.01 13.04 -11.02
CA PRO A 71 -1.38 13.12 -11.45
C PRO A 71 -1.80 12.05 -12.46
N LEU A 72 -0.87 11.54 -13.28
CA LEU A 72 -1.14 10.44 -14.21
C LEU A 72 -1.35 9.12 -13.47
N VAL A 73 -0.61 8.89 -12.37
CA VAL A 73 -0.85 7.75 -11.49
C VAL A 73 -2.26 7.80 -10.93
N PHE A 74 -2.69 8.96 -10.41
CA PHE A 74 -4.05 9.13 -9.89
C PHE A 74 -5.12 8.81 -10.94
N LEU A 75 -4.97 9.31 -12.16
CA LEU A 75 -5.89 9.01 -13.26
C LEU A 75 -5.93 7.51 -13.60
N SER A 76 -4.76 6.87 -13.66
CA SER A 76 -4.66 5.44 -13.96
C SER A 76 -5.34 4.59 -12.88
N VAL A 77 -5.16 4.95 -11.60
CA VAL A 77 -5.83 4.30 -10.47
C VAL A 77 -7.35 4.51 -10.53
N ALA A 78 -7.84 5.70 -10.91
CA ALA A 78 -9.26 5.96 -11.06
C ALA A 78 -9.90 5.05 -12.14
N VAL A 79 -9.23 4.85 -13.28
CA VAL A 79 -9.67 3.90 -14.32
C VAL A 79 -9.69 2.46 -13.81
N LEU A 80 -8.68 2.06 -13.04
CA LEU A 80 -8.62 0.72 -12.42
C LEU A 80 -9.78 0.51 -11.44
N ILE A 81 -10.10 1.49 -10.60
CA ILE A 81 -11.24 1.43 -9.66
C ILE A 81 -12.56 1.34 -10.42
N ALA A 82 -12.73 2.10 -11.49
CA ALA A 82 -13.90 1.99 -12.35
C ALA A 82 -14.06 0.57 -12.94
N LYS A 83 -12.96 -0.03 -13.41
CA LYS A 83 -12.94 -1.43 -13.86
C LYS A 83 -13.37 -2.39 -12.75
N PHE A 84 -12.88 -2.23 -11.53
CA PHE A 84 -13.30 -3.04 -10.37
C PHE A 84 -14.81 -2.94 -10.12
N GLY A 85 -15.38 -1.72 -10.20
CA GLY A 85 -16.83 -1.50 -10.07
C GLY A 85 -17.64 -2.26 -11.11
N VAL A 86 -17.22 -2.23 -12.37
CA VAL A 86 -17.90 -2.98 -13.45
C VAL A 86 -17.81 -4.50 -13.21
N GLN A 87 -16.64 -5.00 -12.80
CA GLN A 87 -16.43 -6.43 -12.55
C GLN A 87 -17.16 -6.93 -11.28
N ALA A 88 -17.45 -6.04 -10.33
CA ALA A 88 -18.21 -6.39 -9.13
C ALA A 88 -19.70 -6.72 -9.42
N GLY A 89 -20.27 -6.22 -10.53
CA GLY A 89 -21.67 -6.41 -10.86
C GLY A 89 -22.16 -7.86 -10.76
N PRO A 90 -21.57 -8.82 -11.48
CA PRO A 90 -21.95 -10.22 -11.42
C PRO A 90 -21.80 -10.90 -10.06
N ALA A 91 -20.90 -10.40 -9.21
CA ALA A 91 -20.61 -10.95 -7.89
C ALA A 91 -21.43 -10.28 -6.75
N ILE A 92 -22.35 -9.36 -7.05
CA ILE A 92 -23.16 -8.66 -6.04
C ILE A 92 -23.82 -9.61 -5.03
N PRO A 93 -24.45 -10.72 -5.41
CA PRO A 93 -25.06 -11.63 -4.43
C PRO A 93 -24.04 -12.16 -3.40
N GLN A 94 -22.88 -12.62 -3.86
CA GLN A 94 -21.79 -13.11 -2.98
C GLN A 94 -21.21 -12.00 -2.11
N ILE A 95 -21.11 -10.77 -2.64
CA ILE A 95 -20.65 -9.60 -1.90
C ILE A 95 -21.61 -9.23 -0.77
N ILE A 96 -22.93 -9.31 -1.01
CA ILE A 96 -23.96 -9.07 0.02
C ILE A 96 -23.85 -10.13 1.10
N GLU A 97 -23.69 -11.40 0.75
CA GLU A 97 -23.51 -12.49 1.70
C GLU A 97 -22.22 -12.29 2.55
N ALA A 98 -21.14 -11.86 1.93
CA ALA A 98 -19.87 -11.56 2.60
C ALA A 98 -19.86 -10.19 3.32
N GLY A 99 -20.91 -9.41 3.25
CA GLY A 99 -20.99 -8.04 3.77
C GLY A 99 -20.48 -7.86 5.20
N PRO A 100 -20.82 -8.72 6.18
CA PRO A 100 -20.28 -8.63 7.52
C PRO A 100 -18.75 -8.76 7.56
N ALA A 101 -18.16 -9.65 6.76
CA ALA A 101 -16.72 -9.84 6.69
C ALA A 101 -16.01 -8.62 6.06
N LEU A 102 -16.62 -8.02 5.03
CA LEU A 102 -16.13 -6.79 4.39
C LEU A 102 -16.13 -5.60 5.35
N LEU A 103 -17.10 -5.50 6.25
CA LEU A 103 -17.11 -4.46 7.28
C LEU A 103 -16.09 -4.73 8.38
N LEU A 104 -15.91 -6.00 8.77
CA LEU A 104 -14.93 -6.40 9.79
C LEU A 104 -13.48 -6.21 9.35
N GLN A 105 -13.19 -6.14 8.06
CA GLN A 105 -11.82 -5.90 7.56
C GLN A 105 -11.22 -4.59 8.10
N GLU A 106 -12.04 -3.57 8.38
CA GLU A 106 -11.55 -2.29 8.94
C GLU A 106 -10.91 -2.46 10.32
N PHE A 107 -11.38 -3.41 11.11
CA PHE A 107 -10.72 -3.77 12.38
C PHE A 107 -9.38 -4.47 12.14
N GLY A 108 -9.27 -5.28 11.08
CA GLY A 108 -8.00 -5.86 10.64
C GLY A 108 -6.96 -4.80 10.26
N ASN A 109 -7.40 -3.70 9.65
CA ASN A 109 -6.55 -2.58 9.29
C ASN A 109 -5.87 -1.92 10.51
N LEU A 110 -6.50 -1.94 11.68
CA LEU A 110 -5.89 -1.47 12.92
C LEU A 110 -4.69 -2.33 13.36
N GLY A 111 -4.55 -3.54 12.83
CA GLY A 111 -3.43 -4.44 13.11
C GLY A 111 -2.07 -3.81 12.82
N THR A 112 -1.97 -2.93 11.83
CA THR A 112 -0.73 -2.19 11.54
C THR A 112 -0.27 -1.35 12.73
N ILE A 113 -1.18 -0.74 13.46
CA ILE A 113 -0.87 0.07 14.65
C ILE A 113 -0.27 -0.83 15.73
N PHE A 114 -0.88 -1.98 16.00
CA PHE A 114 -0.44 -2.89 17.06
C PHE A 114 0.87 -3.59 16.76
N LEU A 115 1.18 -3.83 15.48
CA LEU A 115 2.38 -4.54 15.06
C LEU A 115 3.52 -3.59 14.67
N ALA A 116 3.23 -2.60 13.83
CA ALA A 116 4.26 -1.74 13.27
C ALA A 116 4.71 -0.63 14.24
N LEU A 117 3.80 -0.04 15.03
CA LEU A 117 4.16 1.04 15.94
C LEU A 117 5.13 0.61 17.05
N PRO A 118 4.92 -0.52 17.76
CA PRO A 118 5.90 -0.98 18.73
C PRO A 118 7.27 -1.23 18.12
N LEU A 119 7.31 -1.82 16.91
CA LEU A 119 8.56 -2.06 16.19
C LEU A 119 9.25 -0.73 15.83
N ALA A 120 8.51 0.22 15.29
CA ALA A 120 9.04 1.54 14.93
C ALA A 120 9.64 2.28 16.15
N VAL A 121 8.93 2.27 17.28
CA VAL A 121 9.41 2.87 18.53
C VAL A 121 10.63 2.12 19.08
N PHE A 122 10.65 0.79 18.99
CA PHE A 122 11.80 -0.03 19.41
C PHE A 122 13.04 0.26 18.56
N LEU A 123 12.87 0.46 17.25
CA LEU A 123 13.94 0.88 16.34
C LEU A 123 14.42 2.34 16.55
N GLY A 124 13.86 3.03 17.52
CA GLY A 124 14.29 4.38 17.89
C GLY A 124 13.59 5.51 17.16
N LEU A 125 12.62 5.21 16.29
CA LEU A 125 11.80 6.24 15.66
C LEU A 125 10.99 6.99 16.70
N LYS A 126 10.89 8.31 16.50
CA LYS A 126 10.16 9.20 17.39
C LYS A 126 8.76 9.45 16.84
N ARG A 127 8.30 10.68 16.85
CA ARG A 127 6.95 11.04 16.39
C ARG A 127 6.70 10.74 14.90
N GLU A 128 7.77 10.56 14.12
CA GLU A 128 7.68 10.05 12.75
C GLU A 128 6.92 8.70 12.67
N SER A 129 7.06 7.86 13.69
CA SER A 129 6.37 6.56 13.77
C SER A 129 4.84 6.70 13.74
N ILE A 130 4.27 7.81 14.24
CA ILE A 130 2.82 8.06 14.20
C ILE A 130 2.34 8.15 12.75
N GLY A 131 3.01 8.97 11.93
CA GLY A 131 2.67 9.09 10.52
C GLY A 131 2.94 7.83 9.70
N MET A 132 3.92 7.02 10.14
CA MET A 132 4.33 5.80 9.42
C MET A 132 3.39 4.61 9.65
N THR A 133 2.74 4.50 10.80
CA THR A 133 2.16 3.22 11.24
C THR A 133 0.64 3.20 11.38
N HIS A 134 -0.05 4.35 11.37
CA HIS A 134 -1.50 4.36 11.54
C HIS A 134 -2.29 4.18 10.23
N SER A 135 -1.68 3.68 9.19
CA SER A 135 -2.24 3.61 7.84
C SER A 135 -3.43 2.65 7.75
N ILE A 136 -4.60 3.20 7.40
CA ILE A 136 -5.79 2.44 7.03
C ILE A 136 -6.10 2.62 5.53
N GLY A 137 -5.67 3.72 4.93
CA GLY A 137 -5.73 3.99 3.50
C GLY A 137 -4.60 4.94 3.14
N ARG A 138 -3.82 4.63 2.14
CA ARG A 138 -2.54 5.28 1.87
C ARG A 138 -2.67 6.77 1.56
N GLU A 139 -3.54 7.11 0.60
CA GLU A 139 -3.80 8.49 0.17
C GLU A 139 -4.54 9.28 1.26
N ALA A 140 -5.53 8.66 1.88
CA ALA A 140 -6.29 9.26 2.97
C ALA A 140 -5.40 9.53 4.20
N ASN A 141 -4.47 8.62 4.49
CA ASN A 141 -3.51 8.76 5.58
C ASN A 141 -2.57 9.94 5.36
N LEU A 142 -2.01 10.07 4.14
CA LEU A 142 -1.15 11.21 3.78
C LEU A 142 -1.91 12.54 3.95
N ALA A 143 -3.13 12.62 3.43
CA ALA A 143 -3.95 13.82 3.54
C ALA A 143 -4.26 14.17 5.00
N LEU A 144 -4.70 13.21 5.81
CA LEU A 144 -5.06 13.41 7.21
C LEU A 144 -3.86 13.90 8.05
N ILE A 145 -2.69 13.27 7.89
CA ILE A 145 -1.49 13.64 8.66
C ILE A 145 -0.98 15.01 8.22
N THR A 146 -1.00 15.28 6.92
CA THR A 146 -0.55 16.56 6.38
C THR A 146 -1.46 17.71 6.83
N ASP A 147 -2.77 17.49 6.85
CA ASP A 147 -3.75 18.47 7.31
C ASP A 147 -3.59 18.76 8.82
N LYS A 148 -3.45 17.70 9.62
CA LYS A 148 -3.43 17.83 11.07
C LYS A 148 -2.09 18.32 11.64
N TYR A 149 -0.98 17.90 11.10
CA TYR A 149 0.36 18.15 11.66
C TYR A 149 1.25 18.99 10.74
N GLY A 150 0.91 19.08 9.45
CA GLY A 150 1.75 19.70 8.43
C GLY A 150 2.79 18.74 7.86
N LEU A 151 3.12 18.91 6.58
CA LEU A 151 4.07 18.04 5.87
C LEU A 151 5.50 18.10 6.45
N SER A 152 5.91 19.27 6.96
CA SER A 152 7.25 19.49 7.55
C SER A 152 7.38 18.97 8.99
N SER A 153 6.29 18.54 9.63
CA SER A 153 6.31 17.94 10.97
C SER A 153 7.02 16.58 10.97
N PRO A 154 7.44 16.07 12.13
CA PRO A 154 7.93 14.70 12.23
C PRO A 154 6.91 13.68 11.68
N GLU A 155 5.64 13.81 12.06
CA GLU A 155 4.55 12.96 11.58
C GLU A 155 4.37 13.05 10.07
N GLY A 156 4.42 14.29 9.51
CA GLY A 156 4.33 14.53 8.07
C GLY A 156 5.49 13.90 7.30
N ARG A 157 6.72 14.03 7.79
CA ARG A 157 7.88 13.34 7.20
C ARG A 157 7.75 11.84 7.27
N GLY A 158 7.24 11.31 8.38
CA GLY A 158 7.00 9.88 8.56
C GLY A 158 6.01 9.31 7.55
N VAL A 159 4.84 9.94 7.39
CA VAL A 159 3.83 9.49 6.43
C VAL A 159 4.33 9.61 4.99
N MET A 160 5.04 10.68 4.65
CA MET A 160 5.59 10.88 3.31
C MET A 160 6.65 9.81 2.98
N ALA A 161 7.55 9.52 3.91
CA ALA A 161 8.56 8.47 3.74
C ALA A 161 7.90 7.11 3.48
N MET A 162 6.86 6.75 4.24
CA MET A 162 6.12 5.50 4.02
C MET A 162 5.28 5.53 2.75
N TYR A 163 4.75 6.67 2.35
CA TYR A 163 4.04 6.81 1.08
C TYR A 163 4.96 6.48 -0.10
N ILE A 164 6.16 7.06 -0.13
CA ILE A 164 7.15 6.84 -1.20
C ILE A 164 7.69 5.42 -1.14
N PHE A 165 8.19 4.99 0.01
CA PHE A 165 8.78 3.65 0.19
C PHE A 165 7.75 2.54 -0.08
N GLY A 166 6.53 2.70 0.44
CA GLY A 166 5.45 1.75 0.23
C GLY A 166 4.98 1.65 -1.21
N THR A 167 5.08 2.73 -2.01
CA THR A 167 4.75 2.67 -3.44
C THR A 167 5.68 1.72 -4.19
N VAL A 168 6.96 1.78 -3.91
CA VAL A 168 7.98 0.98 -4.62
C VAL A 168 8.12 -0.40 -3.98
N PHE A 169 8.60 -0.44 -2.74
CA PHE A 169 8.95 -1.70 -2.07
C PHE A 169 7.71 -2.45 -1.56
N GLY A 170 6.69 -1.73 -1.11
CA GLY A 170 5.44 -2.33 -0.65
C GLY A 170 4.69 -3.04 -1.77
N SER A 171 4.64 -2.47 -2.96
CA SER A 171 3.99 -3.11 -4.12
C SER A 171 4.74 -4.37 -4.55
N ILE A 172 6.07 -4.34 -4.55
CA ILE A 172 6.91 -5.51 -4.84
C ILE A 172 6.67 -6.60 -3.79
N PHE A 173 6.79 -6.25 -2.52
CA PHE A 173 6.64 -7.19 -1.41
C PHE A 173 5.26 -7.83 -1.38
N ILE A 174 4.19 -7.03 -1.47
CA ILE A 174 2.81 -7.51 -1.47
C ILE A 174 2.53 -8.40 -2.69
N GLY A 175 3.04 -8.03 -3.87
CA GLY A 175 2.90 -8.84 -5.06
C GLY A 175 3.54 -10.22 -4.91
N LEU A 176 4.76 -10.29 -4.35
CA LEU A 176 5.45 -11.55 -4.13
C LEU A 176 4.78 -12.41 -3.06
N ILE A 177 4.41 -11.81 -1.92
CA ILE A 177 3.88 -12.56 -0.78
C ILE A 177 2.44 -13.04 -0.98
N SER A 178 1.63 -12.30 -1.74
CA SER A 178 0.22 -12.63 -1.97
C SER A 178 0.08 -13.98 -2.69
N GLY A 179 0.79 -14.20 -3.78
CA GLY A 179 0.79 -15.47 -4.50
C GLY A 179 1.37 -16.61 -3.66
N PHE A 180 2.46 -16.37 -2.93
CA PHE A 180 3.06 -17.37 -2.07
C PHE A 180 2.11 -17.80 -0.95
N LEU A 181 1.54 -16.86 -0.20
CA LEU A 181 0.62 -17.18 0.89
C LEU A 181 -0.65 -17.88 0.40
N ALA A 182 -1.15 -17.52 -0.77
CA ALA A 182 -2.31 -18.16 -1.36
C ALA A 182 -2.08 -19.65 -1.63
N THR A 183 -0.84 -20.06 -1.93
CA THR A 183 -0.51 -21.47 -2.23
C THR A 183 -0.12 -22.28 -1.01
N VAL A 184 0.36 -21.65 0.09
CA VAL A 184 0.88 -22.38 1.27
C VAL A 184 -0.08 -22.36 2.47
N THR A 185 -1.12 -21.54 2.46
CA THR A 185 -2.05 -21.42 3.59
C THR A 185 -3.42 -21.98 3.23
N PRO A 186 -4.17 -22.53 4.20
CA PRO A 186 -5.53 -23.04 3.98
C PRO A 186 -6.61 -21.94 3.95
N ILE A 187 -6.21 -20.67 3.82
CA ILE A 187 -7.14 -19.55 3.82
C ILE A 187 -7.91 -19.53 2.50
N HIS A 188 -9.21 -19.30 2.58
CA HIS A 188 -10.07 -19.28 1.39
C HIS A 188 -9.65 -18.16 0.43
N PRO A 189 -9.60 -18.38 -0.90
CA PRO A 189 -9.16 -17.38 -1.88
C PRO A 189 -9.90 -16.05 -1.82
N LEU A 190 -11.21 -16.04 -1.54
CA LEU A 190 -11.99 -14.82 -1.38
C LEU A 190 -11.56 -13.97 -0.17
N SER A 191 -11.08 -14.61 0.91
CA SER A 191 -10.53 -13.88 2.06
C SER A 191 -9.22 -13.17 1.68
N PHE A 192 -8.38 -13.81 0.86
CA PHE A 192 -7.21 -13.15 0.27
C PHE A 192 -7.61 -12.01 -0.66
N ALA A 193 -8.63 -12.20 -1.50
CA ALA A 193 -9.12 -11.15 -2.39
C ALA A 193 -9.60 -9.93 -1.60
N MET A 194 -10.30 -10.11 -0.49
CA MET A 194 -10.67 -9.02 0.42
C MET A 194 -9.42 -8.34 0.99
N ALA A 195 -8.43 -9.10 1.45
CA ALA A 195 -7.19 -8.56 1.99
C ALA A 195 -6.38 -7.77 0.94
N THR A 196 -6.39 -8.20 -0.34
CA THR A 196 -5.72 -7.45 -1.42
C THR A 196 -6.37 -6.11 -1.69
N GLY A 197 -7.66 -5.94 -1.44
CA GLY A 197 -8.38 -4.69 -1.62
C GLY A 197 -8.06 -3.62 -0.60
N VAL A 198 -7.47 -3.99 0.53
CA VAL A 198 -7.10 -3.04 1.60
C VAL A 198 -5.90 -2.18 1.17
N GLY A 199 -5.99 -0.88 1.38
CA GLY A 199 -4.92 0.06 1.05
C GLY A 199 -5.20 0.86 -0.21
N SER A 200 -4.22 1.00 -1.10
CA SER A 200 -4.38 1.74 -2.36
C SER A 200 -4.76 0.84 -3.53
N GLY A 201 -5.44 1.40 -4.55
CA GLY A 201 -5.80 0.66 -5.75
C GLY A 201 -4.61 0.05 -6.50
N SER A 202 -3.44 0.71 -6.48
CA SER A 202 -2.21 0.18 -7.10
C SER A 202 -1.67 -1.04 -6.34
N MET A 203 -1.71 -1.03 -5.02
CA MET A 203 -1.32 -2.19 -4.20
C MET A 203 -2.33 -3.33 -4.31
N ALA A 204 -3.63 -3.01 -4.42
CA ALA A 204 -4.66 -4.00 -4.71
C ALA A 204 -4.38 -4.73 -6.02
N ALA A 205 -4.05 -3.99 -7.09
CA ALA A 205 -3.69 -4.60 -8.37
C ALA A 205 -2.42 -5.47 -8.27
N ALA A 206 -1.39 -4.98 -7.54
CA ALA A 206 -0.14 -5.70 -7.34
C ALA A 206 -0.33 -7.05 -6.64
N SER A 207 -1.20 -7.10 -5.64
CA SER A 207 -1.46 -8.30 -4.85
C SER A 207 -2.51 -9.23 -5.47
N LEU A 208 -3.48 -8.67 -6.20
CA LEU A 208 -4.54 -9.44 -6.86
C LEU A 208 -4.03 -10.28 -8.04
N GLY A 209 -3.07 -9.77 -8.80
CA GLY A 209 -2.52 -10.47 -9.95
C GLY A 209 -1.98 -11.87 -9.63
N PRO A 210 -1.05 -12.02 -8.65
CA PRO A 210 -0.57 -13.32 -8.21
C PRO A 210 -1.66 -14.24 -7.66
N LEU A 211 -2.65 -13.67 -6.99
CA LEU A 211 -3.79 -14.44 -6.49
C LEU A 211 -4.63 -15.02 -7.64
N ILE A 212 -4.91 -14.23 -8.68
CA ILE A 212 -5.60 -14.70 -9.88
C ILE A 212 -4.78 -15.79 -10.59
N ALA A 213 -3.46 -15.62 -10.65
CA ALA A 213 -2.59 -16.62 -11.28
C ALA A 213 -2.58 -17.94 -10.49
N ALA A 214 -2.73 -17.90 -9.15
CA ALA A 214 -2.88 -19.09 -8.32
C ALA A 214 -4.27 -19.76 -8.46
N TYR A 215 -5.32 -18.96 -8.72
CA TYR A 215 -6.72 -19.42 -8.82
C TYR A 215 -7.40 -18.85 -10.07
N PRO A 216 -7.00 -19.27 -11.29
CA PRO A 216 -7.49 -18.67 -12.53
C PRO A 216 -9.00 -18.84 -12.73
N ASP A 217 -9.57 -19.94 -12.27
CA ASP A 217 -11.00 -20.24 -12.40
C ASP A 217 -11.89 -19.29 -11.57
N MET A 218 -11.32 -18.65 -10.53
CA MET A 218 -11.99 -17.69 -9.66
C MET A 218 -11.67 -16.23 -10.01
N SER A 219 -11.04 -15.96 -11.13
CA SER A 219 -10.52 -14.63 -11.49
C SER A 219 -11.57 -13.51 -11.39
N ALA A 220 -12.79 -13.74 -11.85
CA ALA A 220 -13.86 -12.76 -11.81
C ALA A 220 -14.29 -12.43 -10.37
N GLU A 221 -14.48 -13.46 -9.54
CA GLU A 221 -14.90 -13.33 -8.13
C GLU A 221 -13.80 -12.66 -7.29
N LEU A 222 -12.54 -13.08 -7.46
CA LEU A 222 -11.40 -12.50 -6.79
C LEU A 222 -11.26 -11.00 -7.10
N THR A 223 -11.45 -10.64 -8.38
CA THR A 223 -11.39 -9.24 -8.81
C THR A 223 -12.54 -8.43 -8.22
N ALA A 224 -13.76 -8.99 -8.19
CA ALA A 224 -14.93 -8.34 -7.62
C ALA A 224 -14.75 -8.10 -6.11
N PHE A 225 -14.34 -9.11 -5.35
CA PHE A 225 -14.13 -9.00 -3.90
C PHE A 225 -13.00 -8.02 -3.55
N SER A 226 -11.88 -8.08 -4.26
CA SER A 226 -10.79 -7.10 -4.11
C SER A 226 -11.26 -5.67 -4.40
N GLY A 227 -12.01 -5.48 -5.49
CA GLY A 227 -12.54 -4.17 -5.89
C GLY A 227 -13.51 -3.58 -4.89
N VAL A 228 -14.47 -4.38 -4.40
CA VAL A 228 -15.43 -3.93 -3.37
C VAL A 228 -14.74 -3.65 -2.04
N SER A 229 -13.80 -4.51 -1.63
CA SER A 229 -12.97 -4.28 -0.45
C SER A 229 -12.22 -2.95 -0.57
N ASN A 230 -11.62 -2.66 -1.72
CA ASN A 230 -10.90 -1.41 -1.96
C ASN A 230 -11.82 -0.17 -1.91
N LEU A 231 -13.02 -0.26 -2.47
CA LEU A 231 -14.01 0.81 -2.39
C LEU A 231 -14.46 1.08 -0.94
N ILE A 232 -14.76 0.03 -0.18
CA ILE A 232 -15.16 0.15 1.22
C ILE A 232 -14.01 0.76 2.04
N SER A 233 -12.80 0.21 1.94
CA SER A 233 -11.63 0.73 2.66
C SER A 233 -11.28 2.16 2.29
N SER A 234 -11.52 2.58 1.05
CA SER A 234 -11.26 3.96 0.63
C SER A 234 -12.21 4.96 1.30
N VAL A 235 -13.44 4.56 1.57
CA VAL A 235 -14.45 5.43 2.20
C VAL A 235 -14.41 5.30 3.72
N SER A 236 -14.58 4.08 4.25
CA SER A 236 -14.63 3.82 5.70
C SER A 236 -13.26 4.02 6.37
N GLY A 237 -12.17 3.71 5.67
CA GLY A 237 -10.82 3.84 6.17
C GLY A 237 -10.45 5.25 6.61
N LEU A 238 -10.92 6.29 5.89
CA LEU A 238 -10.71 7.67 6.31
C LEU A 238 -11.37 7.96 7.66
N TYR A 239 -12.63 7.56 7.84
CA TYR A 239 -13.35 7.74 9.10
C TYR A 239 -12.70 6.93 10.23
N MET A 240 -12.32 5.68 9.97
CA MET A 240 -11.58 4.86 10.93
C MET A 240 -10.23 5.49 11.30
N SER A 241 -9.51 6.08 10.36
CA SER A 241 -8.27 6.81 10.62
C SER A 241 -8.50 8.01 11.54
N ILE A 242 -9.53 8.83 11.26
CA ILE A 242 -9.81 10.05 12.02
C ILE A 242 -10.25 9.73 13.45
N PHE A 243 -11.21 8.82 13.61
CA PHE A 243 -11.88 8.61 14.88
C PHE A 243 -11.24 7.55 15.76
N VAL A 244 -10.54 6.58 15.18
CA VAL A 244 -9.98 5.43 15.90
C VAL A 244 -8.47 5.31 15.68
N GLY A 245 -8.02 5.20 14.45
CA GLY A 245 -6.65 4.87 14.10
C GLY A 245 -5.64 5.88 14.62
N LEU A 246 -5.80 7.15 14.27
CA LEU A 246 -4.86 8.19 14.68
C LEU A 246 -4.88 8.47 16.20
N PRO A 247 -6.03 8.62 16.87
CA PRO A 247 -6.07 8.75 18.32
C PRO A 247 -5.42 7.57 19.05
N LEU A 248 -5.70 6.34 18.60
CA LEU A 248 -5.11 5.13 19.16
C LEU A 248 -3.58 5.11 18.97
N THR A 249 -3.11 5.44 17.76
CA THR A 249 -1.66 5.49 17.45
C THR A 249 -0.94 6.50 18.32
N VAL A 250 -1.48 7.70 18.47
CA VAL A 250 -0.90 8.76 19.34
C VAL A 250 -0.82 8.28 20.77
N LYS A 251 -1.90 7.75 21.33
CA LYS A 251 -1.94 7.25 22.70
C LYS A 251 -0.96 6.09 22.93
N MET A 252 -0.92 5.14 21.99
CA MET A 252 0.04 4.02 22.08
C MET A 252 1.49 4.50 21.97
N TYR A 253 1.76 5.47 21.08
CA TYR A 253 3.09 6.07 20.97
C TYR A 253 3.53 6.71 22.30
N GLU A 254 2.67 7.48 22.95
CA GLU A 254 2.97 8.10 24.24
C GLU A 254 3.30 7.08 25.33
N ILE A 255 2.55 5.97 25.39
CA ILE A 255 2.81 4.87 26.33
C ILE A 255 4.15 4.19 26.03
N LEU A 256 4.42 3.89 24.77
CA LEU A 256 5.62 3.16 24.35
C LEU A 256 6.89 4.04 24.48
N SER A 257 6.82 5.32 24.09
CA SER A 257 7.94 6.24 24.19
C SER A 257 8.32 6.50 25.66
N ARG A 258 7.32 6.68 26.54
CA ARG A 258 7.57 6.85 27.99
C ARG A 258 8.27 5.62 28.59
N LYS A 259 7.84 4.40 28.21
CA LYS A 259 8.49 3.17 28.66
C LYS A 259 9.93 3.04 28.16
N ARG A 260 10.20 3.44 26.93
CA ARG A 260 11.55 3.46 26.34
C ARG A 260 12.45 4.44 27.09
N ASP A 261 11.97 5.64 27.34
CA ASP A 261 12.76 6.70 27.98
C ASP A 261 13.06 6.36 29.44
N LEU A 262 12.12 5.75 30.16
CA LEU A 262 12.34 5.22 31.51
C LEU A 262 13.39 4.10 31.53
N LYS A 263 13.35 3.19 30.55
CA LYS A 263 14.32 2.09 30.43
C LYS A 263 15.72 2.61 30.08
N ALA A 264 15.82 3.65 29.26
CA ALA A 264 17.08 4.30 28.94
C ALA A 264 17.67 5.03 30.16
N ALA A 265 16.85 5.68 30.98
CA ALA A 265 17.27 6.34 32.21
C ALA A 265 17.75 5.35 33.29
N GLY A 266 17.00 4.25 33.51
CA GLY A 266 17.38 3.20 34.48
C GLY A 266 18.66 2.44 34.09
N GLY A 267 18.86 2.19 32.78
CA GLY A 267 20.09 1.57 32.30
C GLY A 267 21.34 2.45 32.43
N ALA A 268 21.17 3.79 32.48
CA ALA A 268 22.26 4.73 32.70
C ALA A 268 22.69 4.80 34.17
N GLU A 269 21.80 4.47 35.11
CA GLU A 269 22.14 4.39 36.55
C GLU A 269 22.91 3.12 36.91
N ASP A 270 22.60 2.00 36.25
CA ASP A 270 23.32 0.73 36.49
C ASP A 270 24.75 0.72 35.94
N VAL A 271 25.04 1.53 34.92
CA VAL A 271 26.42 1.68 34.37
C VAL A 271 27.29 2.62 35.22
N LYS A 272 26.70 3.39 36.14
CA LYS A 272 27.42 4.34 37.03
C LYS A 272 27.70 3.80 38.45
N LYS A 273 27.39 2.52 38.73
CA LYS A 273 27.83 1.91 39.98
C LYS A 273 29.25 1.38 39.80
N PRO A 274 30.21 1.82 40.63
CA PRO A 274 31.61 1.41 40.57
C PRO A 274 31.83 -0.08 40.91
#